data_f218cf5c334e938bd6629e09f466dcad
#
_entry.id   f218cf5c334e938bd6629e09f466dcad
#
_cell.length_a   1.000
_cell.length_b   1.000
_cell.length_c   1.000
_cell.angle_alpha   90.00
_cell.angle_beta   90.00
_cell.angle_gamma   90.00
#
_symmetry.space_group_name_H-M   'P 1'
#
loop_
_entity.id
_entity.type
_entity.pdbx_description
1 polymer ?
#
loop_
_entity_poly.entity_id
_entity_poly.type
_entity_poly.pdbx_seq_one_letter_code
_entity_poly.pdbx_strand_id
1 'polypeptide(L)'
;MSEARLRVAVLVSGEGTNLQAILDSVHGRGGIEVVGVAASRPGARALERARVAGVETAVFSAADHDDRGARDAALERWLVEREVGLVVLAGFMELLSPAFCERFERRVINVHPSLLPAFRGLHAIERAVEQGVKVTGVTVHFVDEGTDSGPIILQRAIELAYPAAIEEIERRMHEVEHELLPDAIRLVARGAVRIDPSSPRHVLIEEPTDARG
;
A
#
# COMPACT_ATOMS: atom_id res chain seq x y z
N MET A 1 -28.69 -9.17 5.78
CA MET A 1 -28.10 -8.14 4.91
C MET A 1 -26.63 -8.50 4.79
N SER A 2 -26.12 -8.77 3.57
CA SER A 2 -24.69 -9.05 3.38
C SER A 2 -23.92 -7.80 3.75
N GLU A 3 -23.06 -7.86 4.76
CA GLU A 3 -22.12 -6.77 5.05
C GLU A 3 -21.34 -6.47 3.77
N ALA A 4 -21.30 -5.21 3.39
CA ALA A 4 -20.56 -4.77 2.19
C ALA A 4 -19.09 -5.13 2.37
N ARG A 5 -18.55 -6.01 1.53
CA ARG A 5 -17.15 -6.40 1.56
C ARG A 5 -16.29 -5.31 0.95
N LEU A 6 -15.18 -4.96 1.62
CA LEU A 6 -14.16 -4.11 1.02
C LEU A 6 -13.41 -4.91 -0.06
N ARG A 7 -13.56 -4.51 -1.32
CA ARG A 7 -12.87 -5.10 -2.47
C ARG A 7 -11.53 -4.41 -2.65
N VAL A 8 -10.44 -5.16 -2.50
CA VAL A 8 -9.07 -4.65 -2.51
C VAL A 8 -8.36 -5.10 -3.77
N ALA A 9 -7.68 -4.20 -4.45
CA ALA A 9 -6.68 -4.54 -5.46
C ALA A 9 -5.28 -4.20 -4.94
N VAL A 10 -4.30 -5.07 -5.24
CA VAL A 10 -2.90 -4.87 -4.83
C VAL A 10 -2.03 -4.66 -6.06
N LEU A 11 -1.28 -3.55 -6.08
CA LEU A 11 -0.32 -3.24 -7.14
C LEU A 11 1.09 -3.59 -6.68
N VAL A 12 1.83 -4.26 -7.55
CA VAL A 12 3.15 -4.86 -7.23
C VAL A 12 4.14 -4.67 -8.37
N SER A 13 5.46 -4.76 -8.07
CA SER A 13 6.50 -4.78 -9.13
C SER A 13 7.53 -5.91 -8.96
N GLY A 14 7.57 -6.61 -7.83
CA GLY A 14 8.65 -7.53 -7.49
C GLY A 14 8.23 -8.84 -6.83
N GLU A 15 8.93 -9.18 -5.76
CA GLU A 15 8.83 -10.45 -5.01
C GLU A 15 7.45 -10.68 -4.37
N GLY A 16 6.76 -9.61 -3.94
CA GLY A 16 5.41 -9.70 -3.39
C GLY A 16 5.33 -10.22 -1.97
N THR A 17 6.33 -9.95 -1.12
CA THR A 17 6.29 -10.36 0.30
C THR A 17 5.18 -9.63 1.04
N ASN A 18 5.00 -8.33 0.79
CA ASN A 18 3.87 -7.55 1.31
C ASN A 18 2.51 -8.07 0.80
N LEU A 19 2.43 -8.46 -0.48
CA LEU A 19 1.23 -9.12 -1.01
C LEU A 19 0.94 -10.43 -0.27
N GLN A 20 1.98 -11.25 0.00
CA GLN A 20 1.79 -12.49 0.76
C GLN A 20 1.22 -12.21 2.16
N ALA A 21 1.77 -11.22 2.86
CA ALA A 21 1.27 -10.82 4.18
C ALA A 21 -0.21 -10.37 4.13
N ILE A 22 -0.62 -9.64 3.09
CA ILE A 22 -2.02 -9.27 2.85
C ILE A 22 -2.89 -10.50 2.63
N LEU A 23 -2.47 -11.42 1.75
CA LEU A 23 -3.22 -12.63 1.44
C LEU A 23 -3.42 -13.51 2.67
N ASP A 24 -2.36 -13.72 3.46
CA ASP A 24 -2.39 -14.56 4.66
C ASP A 24 -3.20 -13.95 5.81
N SER A 25 -3.26 -12.61 5.89
CA SER A 25 -3.78 -11.91 7.07
C SER A 25 -5.21 -11.39 6.89
N VAL A 26 -5.60 -10.91 5.70
CA VAL A 26 -6.86 -10.19 5.51
C VAL A 26 -7.73 -10.73 4.39
N HIS A 27 -7.19 -11.41 3.37
CA HIS A 27 -7.99 -11.95 2.27
C HIS A 27 -9.02 -12.97 2.77
N GLY A 28 -10.30 -12.76 2.43
CA GLY A 28 -11.41 -13.59 2.87
C GLY A 28 -11.79 -13.45 4.35
N ARG A 29 -11.26 -12.45 5.07
CA ARG A 29 -11.48 -12.24 6.52
C ARG A 29 -11.98 -10.83 6.80
N GLY A 30 -12.81 -10.68 7.84
CA GLY A 30 -13.25 -9.35 8.30
C GLY A 30 -13.93 -8.48 7.25
N GLY A 31 -14.65 -9.09 6.31
CA GLY A 31 -15.29 -8.35 5.22
C GLY A 31 -14.32 -7.83 4.15
N ILE A 32 -13.07 -8.32 4.09
CA ILE A 32 -12.05 -7.89 3.12
C ILE A 32 -11.83 -8.99 2.08
N GLU A 33 -11.83 -8.61 0.81
CA GLU A 33 -11.56 -9.52 -0.30
C GLU A 33 -10.54 -8.91 -1.26
N VAL A 34 -9.40 -9.57 -1.46
CA VAL A 34 -8.47 -9.22 -2.53
C VAL A 34 -9.03 -9.78 -3.83
N VAL A 35 -9.49 -8.89 -4.69
CA VAL A 35 -10.19 -9.23 -5.94
C VAL A 35 -9.30 -9.20 -7.16
N GLY A 36 -8.09 -8.65 -7.01
CA GLY A 36 -7.14 -8.61 -8.11
C GLY A 36 -5.76 -8.14 -7.68
N VAL A 37 -4.76 -8.63 -8.40
CA VAL A 37 -3.35 -8.21 -8.28
C VAL A 37 -2.85 -7.76 -9.63
N ALA A 38 -2.38 -6.52 -9.72
CA ALA A 38 -1.82 -5.98 -10.94
C ALA A 38 -0.32 -5.73 -10.78
N ALA A 39 0.47 -6.17 -11.76
CA ALA A 39 1.91 -5.96 -11.77
C ALA A 39 2.34 -4.95 -12.85
N SER A 40 3.41 -4.20 -12.58
CA SER A 40 4.04 -3.30 -13.54
C SER A 40 4.91 -4.05 -14.57
N ARG A 41 5.16 -5.34 -14.36
CA ARG A 41 5.96 -6.17 -15.27
C ARG A 41 5.54 -7.65 -15.21
N PRO A 42 5.65 -8.40 -16.32
CA PRO A 42 5.17 -9.78 -16.39
C PRO A 42 5.96 -10.76 -15.52
N GLY A 43 7.23 -10.46 -15.23
CA GLY A 43 8.11 -11.32 -14.43
C GLY A 43 8.02 -11.14 -12.90
N ALA A 44 7.04 -10.38 -12.40
CA ALA A 44 6.88 -10.18 -10.96
C ALA A 44 6.44 -11.49 -10.28
N ARG A 45 7.22 -11.98 -9.30
CA ARG A 45 6.91 -13.21 -8.53
C ARG A 45 5.61 -13.08 -7.73
N ALA A 46 5.23 -11.87 -7.40
CA ALA A 46 3.93 -11.56 -6.78
C ALA A 46 2.73 -12.12 -7.56
N LEU A 47 2.79 -12.19 -8.90
CA LEU A 47 1.71 -12.76 -9.72
C LEU A 47 1.49 -14.25 -9.43
N GLU A 48 2.56 -15.01 -9.17
CA GLU A 48 2.44 -16.41 -8.81
C GLU A 48 1.79 -16.59 -7.45
N ARG A 49 2.17 -15.77 -6.47
CA ARG A 49 1.52 -15.77 -5.14
C ARG A 49 0.02 -15.51 -5.23
N ALA A 50 -0.39 -14.55 -6.06
CA ALA A 50 -1.80 -14.25 -6.30
C ALA A 50 -2.54 -15.43 -6.93
N ARG A 51 -1.96 -16.08 -7.95
CA ARG A 51 -2.55 -17.25 -8.59
C ARG A 51 -2.73 -18.44 -7.64
N VAL A 52 -1.72 -18.69 -6.79
CA VAL A 52 -1.80 -19.75 -5.75
C VAL A 52 -2.94 -19.46 -4.77
N ALA A 53 -3.18 -18.19 -4.46
CA ALA A 53 -4.29 -17.76 -3.61
C ALA A 53 -5.65 -17.68 -4.34
N GLY A 54 -5.71 -18.04 -5.63
CA GLY A 54 -6.95 -17.97 -6.43
C GLY A 54 -7.38 -16.55 -6.80
N VAL A 55 -6.47 -15.57 -6.71
CA VAL A 55 -6.74 -14.16 -7.01
C VAL A 55 -6.39 -13.86 -8.47
N GLU A 56 -7.29 -13.16 -9.16
CA GLU A 56 -7.07 -12.74 -10.54
C GLU A 56 -5.84 -11.84 -10.69
N THR A 57 -5.11 -12.00 -11.80
CA THR A 57 -3.89 -11.23 -12.06
C THR A 57 -3.95 -10.49 -13.39
N ALA A 58 -3.34 -9.30 -13.42
CA ALA A 58 -3.12 -8.52 -14.64
C ALA A 58 -1.71 -7.93 -14.69
N VAL A 59 -1.27 -7.50 -15.86
CA VAL A 59 0.00 -6.78 -16.04
C VAL A 59 -0.28 -5.48 -16.78
N PHE A 60 0.24 -4.39 -16.24
CA PHE A 60 0.19 -3.06 -16.85
C PHE A 60 1.61 -2.52 -16.96
N SER A 61 2.35 -3.02 -17.93
CA SER A 61 3.73 -2.64 -18.16
C SER A 61 3.82 -1.30 -18.88
N ALA A 62 4.75 -0.45 -18.47
CA ALA A 62 5.01 0.81 -19.18
C ALA A 62 5.38 0.59 -20.66
N ALA A 63 5.97 -0.56 -20.99
CA ALA A 63 6.34 -0.91 -22.37
C ALA A 63 5.14 -1.23 -23.28
N ASP A 64 3.99 -1.55 -22.70
CA ASP A 64 2.78 -1.95 -23.45
C ASP A 64 1.82 -0.78 -23.70
N HIS A 65 2.21 0.45 -23.31
CA HIS A 65 1.37 1.64 -23.40
C HIS A 65 2.18 2.84 -23.94
N ASP A 66 1.51 3.75 -24.64
CA ASP A 66 2.15 4.92 -25.24
C ASP A 66 2.78 5.85 -24.19
N ASP A 67 2.11 5.97 -23.04
CA ASP A 67 2.58 6.78 -21.91
C ASP A 67 1.98 6.28 -20.58
N ARG A 68 2.39 6.95 -19.49
CA ARG A 68 1.89 6.68 -18.14
C ARG A 68 0.37 6.87 -18.02
N GLY A 69 -0.18 7.88 -18.68
CA GLY A 69 -1.61 8.17 -18.64
C GLY A 69 -2.43 7.06 -19.29
N ALA A 70 -2.00 6.56 -20.46
CA ALA A 70 -2.63 5.44 -21.16
C ALA A 70 -2.59 4.14 -20.33
N ARG A 71 -1.44 3.85 -19.69
CA ARG A 71 -1.29 2.73 -18.76
C ARG A 71 -2.28 2.84 -17.59
N ASP A 72 -2.30 3.98 -16.93
CA ASP A 72 -3.12 4.20 -15.75
C ASP A 72 -4.61 4.20 -16.08
N ALA A 73 -5.01 4.71 -17.27
CA ALA A 73 -6.38 4.59 -17.74
C ALA A 73 -6.81 3.14 -18.02
N ALA A 74 -5.89 2.27 -18.47
CA ALA A 74 -6.16 0.86 -18.62
C ALA A 74 -6.29 0.17 -17.25
N LEU A 75 -5.40 0.50 -16.30
CA LEU A 75 -5.46 0.04 -14.92
C LEU A 75 -6.76 0.49 -14.25
N GLU A 76 -7.16 1.76 -14.40
CA GLU A 76 -8.42 2.31 -13.87
C GLU A 76 -9.63 1.49 -14.33
N ARG A 77 -9.76 1.24 -15.63
CA ARG A 77 -10.87 0.42 -16.17
C ARG A 77 -10.90 -0.96 -15.51
N TRP A 78 -9.76 -1.62 -15.40
CA TRP A 78 -9.64 -2.93 -14.77
C TRP A 78 -10.06 -2.92 -13.29
N LEU A 79 -9.72 -1.85 -12.54
CA LEU A 79 -10.12 -1.67 -11.14
C LEU A 79 -11.61 -1.39 -11.00
N VAL A 80 -12.18 -0.56 -11.88
CA VAL A 80 -13.62 -0.21 -11.87
C VAL A 80 -14.48 -1.42 -12.20
N GLU A 81 -14.12 -2.21 -13.20
CA GLU A 81 -14.81 -3.47 -13.55
C GLU A 81 -14.88 -4.46 -12.40
N ARG A 82 -13.93 -4.40 -11.46
CA ARG A 82 -13.86 -5.24 -10.26
C ARG A 82 -14.42 -4.56 -9.02
N GLU A 83 -15.06 -3.40 -9.19
CA GLU A 83 -15.66 -2.64 -8.09
C GLU A 83 -14.68 -2.42 -6.92
N VAL A 84 -13.41 -2.12 -7.23
CA VAL A 84 -12.35 -1.95 -6.22
C VAL A 84 -12.63 -0.73 -5.36
N GLY A 85 -12.75 -0.95 -4.05
CA GLY A 85 -12.92 0.09 -3.04
C GLY A 85 -11.61 0.64 -2.50
N LEU A 86 -10.55 -0.19 -2.48
CA LEU A 86 -9.23 0.19 -2.00
C LEU A 86 -8.14 -0.37 -2.91
N VAL A 87 -7.21 0.48 -3.31
CA VAL A 87 -5.98 0.12 -4.04
C VAL A 87 -4.81 0.15 -3.05
N VAL A 88 -4.01 -0.89 -3.01
CA VAL A 88 -2.85 -1.01 -2.13
C VAL A 88 -1.58 -1.12 -2.97
N LEU A 89 -0.67 -0.16 -2.81
CA LEU A 89 0.66 -0.24 -3.40
C LEU A 89 1.57 -1.03 -2.45
N ALA A 90 1.98 -2.22 -2.89
CA ALA A 90 2.81 -3.15 -2.13
C ALA A 90 4.13 -3.41 -2.85
N GLY A 91 5.04 -2.44 -2.81
CA GLY A 91 6.26 -2.45 -3.60
C GLY A 91 6.00 -2.21 -5.09
N PHE A 92 5.10 -1.29 -5.41
CA PHE A 92 4.83 -0.83 -6.77
C PHE A 92 5.80 0.31 -7.12
N MET A 93 6.68 0.08 -8.09
CA MET A 93 7.81 0.98 -8.39
C MET A 93 7.50 2.04 -9.47
N GLU A 94 6.26 2.10 -9.92
CA GLU A 94 5.83 3.06 -10.93
C GLU A 94 5.08 4.23 -10.29
N LEU A 95 5.30 5.43 -10.81
CA LEU A 95 4.49 6.58 -10.42
C LEU A 95 3.10 6.49 -11.09
N LEU A 96 2.07 6.76 -10.33
CA LEU A 96 0.71 6.92 -10.82
C LEU A 96 0.50 8.33 -11.36
N SER A 97 -0.35 8.48 -12.36
CA SER A 97 -0.67 9.79 -12.93
C SER A 97 -1.53 10.63 -11.98
N PRO A 98 -1.47 11.97 -12.06
CA PRO A 98 -2.36 12.85 -11.27
C PRO A 98 -3.84 12.50 -11.45
N ALA A 99 -4.26 12.24 -12.68
CA ALA A 99 -5.65 11.86 -13.00
C ALA A 99 -6.07 10.56 -12.28
N PHE A 100 -5.16 9.57 -12.18
CA PHE A 100 -5.43 8.35 -11.42
C PHE A 100 -5.55 8.66 -9.92
N CYS A 101 -4.65 9.46 -9.35
CA CYS A 101 -4.69 9.85 -7.94
C CYS A 101 -5.96 10.62 -7.59
N GLU A 102 -6.41 11.53 -8.45
CA GLU A 102 -7.67 12.25 -8.32
C GLU A 102 -8.87 11.31 -8.37
N ARG A 103 -8.92 10.40 -9.36
CA ARG A 103 -10.01 9.42 -9.54
C ARG A 103 -10.17 8.48 -8.34
N PHE A 104 -9.06 8.10 -7.72
CA PHE A 104 -9.01 7.23 -6.55
C PHE A 104 -8.60 8.00 -5.28
N GLU A 105 -8.93 9.29 -5.18
CA GLU A 105 -8.63 10.10 -4.00
C GLU A 105 -9.06 9.37 -2.72
N ARG A 106 -8.13 9.26 -1.74
CA ARG A 106 -8.34 8.57 -0.44
C ARG A 106 -8.70 7.09 -0.56
N ARG A 107 -8.47 6.49 -1.72
CA ARG A 107 -8.68 5.06 -1.96
C ARG A 107 -7.42 4.35 -2.46
N VAL A 108 -6.27 5.02 -2.40
CA VAL A 108 -4.96 4.42 -2.66
C VAL A 108 -4.12 4.58 -1.42
N ILE A 109 -3.57 3.48 -0.91
CA ILE A 109 -2.60 3.49 0.18
C ILE A 109 -1.29 2.88 -0.27
N ASN A 110 -0.19 3.37 0.31
CA ASN A 110 1.16 2.87 0.07
C ASN A 110 1.85 2.55 1.38
N VAL A 111 2.74 1.57 1.36
CA VAL A 111 3.70 1.31 2.44
C VAL A 111 5.08 1.81 2.02
N HIS A 112 5.71 2.62 2.87
CA HIS A 112 6.99 3.23 2.62
C HIS A 112 7.98 2.94 3.75
N PRO A 113 9.22 2.48 3.45
CA PRO A 113 10.19 2.05 4.46
C PRO A 113 10.97 3.22 5.07
N SER A 114 10.26 4.22 5.59
CA SER A 114 10.81 5.29 6.43
C SER A 114 9.73 5.88 7.35
N LEU A 115 10.14 6.69 8.33
CA LEU A 115 9.24 7.56 9.07
C LEU A 115 9.00 8.85 8.27
N LEU A 116 8.02 8.85 7.38
CA LEU A 116 7.65 10.05 6.63
C LEU A 116 7.39 11.24 7.57
N PRO A 117 7.81 12.45 7.20
CA PRO A 117 8.29 12.91 5.89
C PRO A 117 9.79 12.70 5.61
N ALA A 118 10.53 11.96 6.47
CA ALA A 118 11.94 11.66 6.23
C ALA A 118 12.09 10.63 5.09
N PHE A 119 13.17 10.74 4.32
CA PHE A 119 13.61 9.77 3.31
C PHE A 119 12.52 9.37 2.29
N ARG A 120 11.75 10.33 1.76
CA ARG A 120 10.79 10.11 0.67
C ARG A 120 11.47 9.57 -0.58
N GLY A 121 10.73 8.83 -1.41
CA GLY A 121 11.22 8.31 -2.68
C GLY A 121 12.06 7.04 -2.52
N LEU A 122 12.80 6.73 -3.57
CA LEU A 122 13.58 5.49 -3.66
C LEU A 122 14.74 5.45 -2.67
N HIS A 123 15.20 4.23 -2.36
CA HIS A 123 16.38 3.97 -1.53
C HIS A 123 16.31 4.57 -0.12
N ALA A 124 15.12 4.54 0.49
CA ALA A 124 14.88 5.15 1.81
C ALA A 124 15.71 4.48 2.92
N ILE A 125 15.86 3.15 2.87
CA ILE A 125 16.65 2.39 3.87
C ILE A 125 18.13 2.70 3.74
N GLU A 126 18.68 2.63 2.54
CA GLU A 126 20.08 2.93 2.26
C GLU A 126 20.44 4.35 2.70
N ARG A 127 19.59 5.32 2.34
CA ARG A 127 19.77 6.73 2.74
C ARG A 127 19.72 6.95 4.25
N ALA A 128 18.83 6.22 4.94
CA ALA A 128 18.75 6.28 6.40
C ALA A 128 20.03 5.72 7.06
N VAL A 129 20.58 4.64 6.53
CA VAL A 129 21.84 4.04 6.98
C VAL A 129 23.01 4.97 6.70
N GLU A 130 23.13 5.53 5.49
CA GLU A 130 24.16 6.48 5.10
C GLU A 130 24.19 7.73 5.99
N GLN A 131 23.00 8.22 6.38
CA GLN A 131 22.89 9.36 7.31
C GLN A 131 23.17 8.98 8.77
N GLY A 132 23.34 7.69 9.08
CA GLY A 132 23.63 7.23 10.43
C GLY A 132 22.52 7.49 11.46
N VAL A 133 21.26 7.56 11.02
CA VAL A 133 20.13 7.79 11.92
C VAL A 133 19.99 6.63 12.91
N LYS A 134 19.56 6.92 14.12
CA LYS A 134 19.39 5.91 15.18
C LYS A 134 17.96 5.34 15.22
N VAL A 135 17.03 6.02 14.55
CA VAL A 135 15.63 5.60 14.45
C VAL A 135 15.17 5.83 13.00
N THR A 136 14.55 4.82 12.43
CA THR A 136 13.79 4.88 11.18
C THR A 136 12.46 4.17 11.38
N GLY A 137 11.79 3.69 10.35
CA GLY A 137 10.57 2.93 10.51
C GLY A 137 9.81 2.76 9.21
N VAL A 138 8.53 2.41 9.35
CA VAL A 138 7.61 2.16 8.26
C VAL A 138 6.42 3.11 8.39
N THR A 139 5.96 3.61 7.26
CA THR A 139 4.77 4.44 7.15
C THR A 139 3.78 3.82 6.17
N VAL A 140 2.52 3.70 6.58
CA VAL A 140 1.39 3.51 5.65
C VAL A 140 0.66 4.84 5.52
N HIS A 141 0.47 5.30 4.29
CA HIS A 141 -0.12 6.61 3.99
C HIS A 141 -1.05 6.55 2.78
N PHE A 142 -1.95 7.51 2.66
CA PHE A 142 -2.69 7.72 1.42
C PHE A 142 -1.74 8.25 0.33
N VAL A 143 -2.00 7.86 -0.90
CA VAL A 143 -1.26 8.36 -2.07
C VAL A 143 -1.95 9.61 -2.59
N ASP A 144 -1.16 10.65 -2.82
CA ASP A 144 -1.54 11.89 -3.50
C ASP A 144 -0.68 12.09 -4.77
N GLU A 145 -0.74 13.25 -5.38
CA GLU A 145 0.03 13.58 -6.60
C GLU A 145 1.54 13.68 -6.36
N GLY A 146 1.96 13.85 -5.11
CA GLY A 146 3.38 13.96 -4.74
C GLY A 146 4.01 12.61 -4.44
N THR A 147 5.34 12.60 -4.35
CA THR A 147 6.08 11.40 -3.95
C THR A 147 6.07 11.27 -2.44
N ASP A 148 5.42 10.22 -1.92
CA ASP A 148 5.30 9.88 -0.50
C ASP A 148 4.92 11.08 0.36
N SER A 149 3.96 11.89 -0.13
CA SER A 149 3.56 13.14 0.52
C SER A 149 2.16 13.10 1.13
N GLY A 150 1.36 12.09 0.85
CA GLY A 150 -0.02 11.99 1.30
C GLY A 150 -0.19 11.81 2.82
N PRO A 151 -1.43 11.95 3.31
CA PRO A 151 -1.75 11.83 4.73
C PRO A 151 -1.38 10.48 5.32
N ILE A 152 -0.74 10.50 6.49
CA ILE A 152 -0.22 9.31 7.17
C ILE A 152 -1.35 8.61 7.92
N ILE A 153 -1.50 7.29 7.69
CA ILE A 153 -2.48 6.46 8.38
C ILE A 153 -1.84 5.82 9.61
N LEU A 154 -0.73 5.11 9.42
CA LEU A 154 -0.01 4.43 10.49
C LEU A 154 1.50 4.62 10.33
N GLN A 155 2.20 4.66 11.46
CA GLN A 155 3.67 4.62 11.49
C GLN A 155 4.15 3.70 12.61
N ARG A 156 5.28 3.02 12.35
CA ARG A 156 5.98 2.25 13.39
C ARG A 156 7.48 2.53 13.33
N ALA A 157 8.05 2.96 14.44
CA ALA A 157 9.47 3.22 14.57
C ALA A 157 10.29 1.94 14.76
N ILE A 158 11.50 1.95 14.24
CA ILE A 158 12.50 0.89 14.37
C ILE A 158 13.82 1.54 14.80
N GLU A 159 14.37 1.09 15.91
CA GLU A 159 15.70 1.51 16.37
C GLU A 159 16.79 0.84 15.54
N LEU A 160 17.80 1.60 15.14
CA LEU A 160 18.98 1.11 14.42
C LEU A 160 20.21 1.12 15.36
N ALA A 161 20.73 -0.06 15.62
CA ALA A 161 22.01 -0.24 16.32
C ALA A 161 23.14 -0.42 15.29
N TYR A 162 24.22 0.34 15.43
CA TYR A 162 25.39 0.23 14.56
C TYR A 162 26.58 -0.39 15.31
N PRO A 163 27.42 -1.21 14.61
CA PRO A 163 27.28 -1.57 13.21
C PRO A 163 26.14 -2.57 12.96
N ALA A 164 25.43 -2.42 11.84
CA ALA A 164 24.43 -3.35 11.38
C ALA A 164 24.57 -3.59 9.87
N ALA A 165 24.35 -4.81 9.43
CA ALA A 165 24.26 -5.13 8.02
C ALA A 165 22.94 -4.57 7.45
N ILE A 166 22.99 -4.04 6.22
CA ILE A 166 21.81 -3.45 5.58
C ILE A 166 20.70 -4.49 5.41
N GLU A 167 21.06 -5.72 5.09
CA GLU A 167 20.13 -6.84 4.91
C GLU A 167 19.35 -7.15 6.18
N GLU A 168 19.96 -6.96 7.35
CA GLU A 168 19.29 -7.14 8.64
C GLU A 168 18.29 -6.00 8.90
N ILE A 169 18.62 -4.77 8.51
CA ILE A 169 17.73 -3.64 8.61
C ILE A 169 16.54 -3.82 7.67
N GLU A 170 16.78 -4.21 6.41
CA GLU A 170 15.73 -4.51 5.43
C GLU A 170 14.79 -5.61 5.92
N ARG A 171 15.33 -6.69 6.47
CA ARG A 171 14.53 -7.79 7.04
C ARG A 171 13.58 -7.29 8.12
N ARG A 172 14.07 -6.48 9.07
CA ARG A 172 13.27 -5.90 10.15
C ARG A 172 12.23 -4.91 9.62
N MET A 173 12.57 -4.13 8.58
CA MET A 173 11.62 -3.24 7.92
C MET A 173 10.48 -4.04 7.30
N HIS A 174 10.79 -5.10 6.55
CA HIS A 174 9.79 -5.97 5.93
C HIS A 174 8.88 -6.64 6.97
N GLU A 175 9.42 -7.08 8.12
CA GLU A 175 8.60 -7.63 9.21
C GLU A 175 7.56 -6.63 9.70
N VAL A 176 7.95 -5.36 9.86
CA VAL A 176 7.04 -4.29 10.25
C VAL A 176 6.04 -3.95 9.14
N GLU A 177 6.47 -3.92 7.88
CA GLU A 177 5.57 -3.73 6.73
C GLU A 177 4.49 -4.81 6.68
N HIS A 178 4.86 -6.09 6.90
CA HIS A 178 3.96 -7.23 6.87
C HIS A 178 2.89 -7.20 7.97
N GLU A 179 3.12 -6.47 9.04
CA GLU A 179 2.12 -6.22 10.09
C GLU A 179 1.30 -4.94 9.80
N LEU A 180 2.01 -3.84 9.53
CA LEU A 180 1.42 -2.51 9.48
C LEU A 180 0.48 -2.32 8.29
N LEU A 181 0.82 -2.89 7.13
CA LEU A 181 0.00 -2.76 5.92
C LEU A 181 -1.34 -3.51 6.03
N PRO A 182 -1.40 -4.77 6.48
CA PRO A 182 -2.67 -5.43 6.80
C PRO A 182 -3.49 -4.70 7.87
N ASP A 183 -2.85 -4.11 8.90
CA ASP A 183 -3.54 -3.35 9.93
C ASP A 183 -4.22 -2.11 9.35
N ALA A 184 -3.53 -1.37 8.48
CA ALA A 184 -4.12 -0.22 7.79
C ALA A 184 -5.33 -0.64 6.91
N ILE A 185 -5.23 -1.77 6.20
CA ILE A 185 -6.36 -2.31 5.40
C ILE A 185 -7.55 -2.64 6.31
N ARG A 186 -7.33 -3.24 7.47
CA ARG A 186 -8.40 -3.53 8.45
C ARG A 186 -9.06 -2.26 8.98
N LEU A 187 -8.27 -1.21 9.26
CA LEU A 187 -8.80 0.09 9.70
C LEU A 187 -9.69 0.71 8.62
N VAL A 188 -9.25 0.70 7.36
CA VAL A 188 -10.06 1.19 6.23
C VAL A 188 -11.34 0.37 6.07
N ALA A 189 -11.25 -0.96 6.14
CA ALA A 189 -12.41 -1.85 6.00
C ALA A 189 -13.48 -1.62 7.06
N ARG A 190 -13.08 -1.24 8.27
CA ARG A 190 -14.01 -0.92 9.37
C ARG A 190 -14.55 0.52 9.32
N GLY A 191 -14.12 1.33 8.34
CA GLY A 191 -14.46 2.75 8.29
C GLY A 191 -13.85 3.58 9.43
N ALA A 192 -12.79 3.07 10.07
CA ALA A 192 -12.11 3.72 11.20
C ALA A 192 -11.16 4.86 10.78
N VAL A 193 -10.87 4.99 9.49
CA VAL A 193 -9.93 5.98 8.95
C VAL A 193 -10.68 7.18 8.40
N ARG A 194 -10.45 8.35 8.98
CA ARG A 194 -11.06 9.62 8.55
C ARG A 194 -10.00 10.70 8.38
N ILE A 195 -10.19 11.58 7.42
CA ILE A 195 -9.38 12.80 7.31
C ILE A 195 -10.03 13.88 8.17
N ASP A 196 -9.24 14.57 8.99
CA ASP A 196 -9.71 15.71 9.77
C ASP A 196 -10.16 16.84 8.81
N PRO A 197 -11.43 17.27 8.86
CA PRO A 197 -11.93 18.34 7.99
C PRO A 197 -11.19 19.68 8.18
N SER A 198 -10.62 19.92 9.37
CA SER A 198 -9.87 21.13 9.70
C SER A 198 -8.41 21.08 9.25
N SER A 199 -7.89 19.86 8.98
CA SER A 199 -6.50 19.65 8.59
C SER A 199 -6.39 18.44 7.64
N PRO A 200 -6.39 18.66 6.32
CA PRO A 200 -6.44 17.56 5.33
C PRO A 200 -5.22 16.62 5.37
N ARG A 201 -4.20 16.97 6.14
CA ARG A 201 -3.03 16.09 6.36
C ARG A 201 -3.14 15.22 7.61
N HIS A 202 -4.12 15.46 8.46
CA HIS A 202 -4.32 14.65 9.67
C HIS A 202 -5.33 13.55 9.42
N VAL A 203 -4.90 12.32 9.68
CA VAL A 203 -5.77 11.15 9.70
C VAL A 203 -6.16 10.87 11.14
N LEU A 204 -7.45 10.76 11.37
CA LEU A 204 -8.04 10.35 12.64
C LEU A 204 -8.36 8.85 12.55
N ILE A 205 -7.95 8.12 13.56
CA ILE A 205 -8.34 6.70 13.74
C ILE A 205 -9.43 6.68 14.81
N GLU A 206 -10.67 6.42 14.38
CA GLU A 206 -11.83 6.34 15.26
C GLU A 206 -12.32 4.89 15.28
N GLU A 207 -12.44 4.32 16.47
CA GLU A 207 -13.14 3.02 16.58
C GLU A 207 -14.62 3.27 16.19
N PRO A 208 -15.21 2.40 15.35
CA PRO A 208 -16.61 2.52 15.01
C PRO A 208 -17.44 2.53 16.31
N THR A 209 -18.16 3.59 16.53
CA THR A 209 -19.09 3.66 17.65
C THR A 209 -20.12 2.54 17.44
N ASP A 210 -20.16 1.58 18.33
CA ASP A 210 -21.17 0.53 18.31
C ASP A 210 -22.55 1.21 18.35
N ALA A 211 -23.19 1.31 17.19
CA ALA A 211 -24.57 1.80 17.08
C ALA A 211 -25.53 0.70 17.56
N ARG A 212 -25.32 0.23 18.80
CA ARG A 212 -26.28 -0.57 19.55
C ARG A 212 -26.59 0.13 20.86
N GLY A 213 -27.50 1.07 20.79
CA GLY A 213 -28.28 1.59 21.88
C GLY A 213 -29.72 1.25 21.62
#